data_8f733f22274acfcfed14fb38d89366d5
#
_entry.id   8f733f22274acfcfed14fb38d89366d5
#
_cell.length_a   1.000
_cell.length_b   1.000
_cell.length_c   1.000
_cell.angle_alpha   90.00
_cell.angle_beta   90.00
_cell.angle_gamma   90.00
#
_symmetry.space_group_name_H-M   'P 1'
#
loop_
_entity.id
_entity.type
_entity.pdbx_description
1 polymer ?
#
loop_
_entity_poly.entity_id
_entity_poly.type
_entity_poly.pdbx_seq_one_letter_code
_entity_poly.pdbx_strand_id
1 'polypeptide(L)'
;MSPQANTCEAPLVFIVDDDVSVRRSTERLIRSLGMRAESFASAQDLLNSDHTIEPACLLVDVRMPGIDGLELLRRLRANAQLTPTVFFSAQATQEEEERARRSGAVAFLRKPVSKDVLLRVIHMALGTTS
;
A
#
# COMPACT_ATOMS: atom_id res chain seq x y z
N MET A 1 -0.95 30.54 -8.53
CA MET A 1 -0.98 29.97 -8.28
C MET A 1 -1.31 29.39 -7.95
N SER A 2 -1.81 29.27 -8.12
CA SER A 2 -2.10 28.62 -7.70
C SER A 2 -1.66 27.62 -7.57
N PRO A 3 -1.06 27.51 -7.72
CA PRO A 3 -0.83 26.21 -7.63
C PRO A 3 -1.46 25.60 -6.54
N GLN A 4 -1.99 26.17 -6.25
CA GLN A 4 -2.64 25.69 -5.37
C GLN A 4 -3.39 24.58 -5.61
N ALA A 5 -3.80 24.44 -6.70
CA ALA A 5 -4.57 23.28 -7.03
C ALA A 5 -3.85 22.00 -6.74
N ASN A 6 -2.61 21.94 -7.08
CA ASN A 6 -1.85 20.73 -6.84
C ASN A 6 -1.68 20.46 -5.38
N THR A 7 -1.52 21.53 -4.60
CA THR A 7 -1.32 21.33 -3.18
C THR A 7 -2.58 20.89 -2.48
N CYS A 8 -3.73 21.08 -3.12
CA CYS A 8 -4.96 20.66 -2.51
C CYS A 8 -5.21 19.17 -2.64
N GLU A 9 -4.48 18.51 -3.50
CA GLU A 9 -4.70 17.09 -3.69
C GLU A 9 -3.96 16.29 -2.66
N ALA A 10 -4.70 15.55 -1.86
CA ALA A 10 -4.10 14.67 -0.89
C ALA A 10 -3.45 13.49 -1.60
N PRO A 11 -2.42 12.91 -1.00
CA PRO A 11 -1.81 11.71 -1.57
C PRO A 11 -2.81 10.58 -1.69
N LEU A 12 -2.68 9.79 -2.73
CA LEU A 12 -3.54 8.64 -2.97
C LEU A 12 -2.83 7.37 -2.53
N VAL A 13 -3.48 6.59 -1.69
CA VAL A 13 -2.95 5.32 -1.20
C VAL A 13 -3.83 4.20 -1.74
N PHE A 14 -3.21 3.23 -2.39
CA PHE A 14 -3.91 2.02 -2.83
C PHE A 14 -3.76 0.95 -1.76
N ILE A 15 -4.85 0.24 -1.49
CA ILE A 15 -4.89 -0.83 -0.50
C ILE A 15 -5.28 -2.11 -1.22
N VAL A 16 -4.51 -3.17 -1.03
CA VAL A 16 -4.83 -4.46 -1.63
C VAL A 16 -4.94 -5.49 -0.51
N ASP A 17 -6.14 -6.00 -0.28
CA ASP A 17 -6.42 -6.95 0.80
C ASP A 17 -7.69 -7.69 0.45
N ASP A 18 -7.67 -9.01 0.55
CA ASP A 18 -8.83 -9.81 0.20
C ASP A 18 -9.89 -9.84 1.31
N ASP A 19 -9.56 -9.41 2.52
CA ASP A 19 -10.52 -9.35 3.62
C ASP A 19 -11.27 -8.03 3.56
N VAL A 20 -12.58 -8.08 3.33
CA VAL A 20 -13.37 -6.87 3.14
C VAL A 20 -13.38 -6.01 4.41
N SER A 21 -13.41 -6.62 5.59
CA SER A 21 -13.43 -5.87 6.84
C SER A 21 -12.13 -5.11 7.05
N VAL A 22 -11.01 -5.78 6.82
CA VAL A 22 -9.69 -5.14 6.95
C VAL A 22 -9.56 -4.05 5.91
N ARG A 23 -9.99 -4.32 4.68
CA ARG A 23 -9.89 -3.35 3.59
C ARG A 23 -10.65 -2.07 3.93
N ARG A 24 -11.88 -2.22 4.42
CA ARG A 24 -12.69 -1.05 4.77
C ARG A 24 -12.13 -0.30 5.95
N SER A 25 -11.67 -1.02 6.96
CA SER A 25 -11.07 -0.37 8.12
C SER A 25 -9.83 0.42 7.73
N THR A 26 -9.02 -0.14 6.86
CA THR A 26 -7.81 0.52 6.40
C THR A 26 -8.16 1.75 5.58
N GLU A 27 -9.16 1.66 4.71
CA GLU A 27 -9.61 2.84 3.96
C GLU A 27 -10.02 3.98 4.89
N ARG A 28 -10.82 3.66 5.91
CA ARG A 28 -11.27 4.67 6.85
C ARG A 28 -10.10 5.30 7.58
N LEU A 29 -9.14 4.47 7.96
CA LEU A 29 -7.98 4.97 8.67
C LEU A 29 -7.18 5.92 7.80
N ILE A 30 -6.93 5.54 6.54
CA ILE A 30 -6.19 6.38 5.61
C ILE A 30 -6.91 7.70 5.40
N ARG A 31 -8.22 7.67 5.21
CA ARG A 31 -8.98 8.89 5.01
C ARG A 31 -8.97 9.77 6.25
N SER A 32 -8.97 9.15 7.44
CA SER A 32 -8.92 9.93 8.68
C SER A 32 -7.59 10.65 8.84
N LEU A 33 -6.56 10.22 8.12
CA LEU A 33 -5.26 10.86 8.14
C LEU A 33 -5.14 11.97 7.08
N GLY A 34 -6.23 12.26 6.38
CA GLY A 34 -6.23 13.31 5.38
C GLY A 34 -5.79 12.88 4.00
N MET A 35 -5.70 11.58 3.76
CA MET A 35 -5.27 11.06 2.47
C MET A 35 -6.42 10.40 1.73
N ARG A 36 -6.26 10.26 0.41
CA ARG A 36 -7.25 9.56 -0.40
C ARG A 36 -6.92 8.08 -0.39
N ALA A 37 -7.95 7.24 -0.46
CA ALA A 37 -7.76 5.80 -0.42
C ALA A 37 -8.62 5.14 -1.49
N GLU A 38 -8.04 4.16 -2.17
CA GLU A 38 -8.76 3.31 -3.10
C GLU A 38 -8.31 1.88 -2.83
N SER A 39 -9.25 0.95 -2.78
CA SER A 39 -8.90 -0.41 -2.37
C SER A 39 -9.28 -1.42 -3.43
N PHE A 40 -8.58 -2.55 -3.40
CA PHE A 40 -8.75 -3.65 -4.34
C PHE A 40 -8.83 -4.94 -3.55
N ALA A 41 -9.73 -5.82 -3.98
CA ALA A 41 -9.94 -7.10 -3.30
C ALA A 41 -8.89 -8.13 -3.64
N SER A 42 -8.10 -7.91 -4.69
CA SER A 42 -7.08 -8.86 -5.12
C SER A 42 -5.99 -8.13 -5.88
N ALA A 43 -4.85 -8.79 -5.99
CA ALA A 43 -3.75 -8.27 -6.80
C ALA A 43 -4.18 -8.16 -8.28
N GLN A 44 -4.97 -9.13 -8.74
CA GLN A 44 -5.42 -9.12 -10.13
C GLN A 44 -6.29 -7.91 -10.41
N ASP A 45 -7.15 -7.53 -9.45
CA ASP A 45 -7.99 -6.35 -9.63
C ASP A 45 -7.13 -5.10 -9.79
N LEU A 46 -6.07 -5.00 -9.01
CA LEU A 46 -5.16 -3.87 -9.15
C LEU A 46 -4.48 -3.88 -10.52
N LEU A 47 -3.99 -5.04 -10.94
CA LEU A 47 -3.29 -5.15 -12.21
C LEU A 47 -4.21 -4.85 -13.39
N ASN A 48 -5.50 -5.11 -13.24
CA ASN A 48 -6.49 -4.83 -14.29
C ASN A 48 -7.06 -3.43 -14.23
N SER A 49 -6.69 -2.63 -13.23
CA SER A 49 -7.26 -1.31 -13.05
C SER A 49 -6.63 -0.32 -14.02
N ASP A 50 -7.23 0.87 -14.08
CA ASP A 50 -6.73 1.95 -14.93
C ASP A 50 -5.41 2.47 -14.36
N HIS A 51 -4.37 2.36 -15.15
CA HIS A 51 -3.03 2.75 -14.72
C HIS A 51 -2.68 4.20 -15.05
N THR A 52 -3.66 4.99 -15.44
CA THR A 52 -3.40 6.41 -15.69
C THR A 52 -3.21 7.18 -14.38
N ILE A 53 -3.62 6.61 -13.26
CA ILE A 53 -3.48 7.23 -11.96
C ILE A 53 -2.44 6.46 -11.17
N GLU A 54 -1.36 7.14 -10.76
CA GLU A 54 -0.34 6.51 -9.95
C GLU A 54 -0.55 6.86 -8.49
N PRO A 55 -0.62 5.85 -7.61
CA PRO A 55 -0.73 6.15 -6.19
C PRO A 55 0.63 6.58 -5.64
N ALA A 56 0.59 7.28 -4.53
CA ALA A 56 1.80 7.67 -3.82
C ALA A 56 2.37 6.53 -2.99
N CYS A 57 1.52 5.56 -2.63
CA CYS A 57 1.93 4.46 -1.77
C CYS A 57 0.98 3.29 -1.96
N LEU A 58 1.52 2.07 -1.81
CA LEU A 58 0.74 0.84 -1.83
C LEU A 58 0.79 0.19 -0.46
N LEU A 59 -0.38 -0.21 0.04
CA LEU A 59 -0.47 -1.06 1.24
C LEU A 59 -0.99 -2.41 0.79
N VAL A 60 -0.19 -3.45 0.90
CA VAL A 60 -0.49 -4.74 0.28
C VAL A 60 -0.40 -5.85 1.30
N ASP A 61 -1.46 -6.66 1.39
CA ASP A 61 -1.43 -7.88 2.18
C ASP A 61 -0.53 -8.90 1.49
N VAL A 62 0.36 -9.51 2.24
CA VAL A 62 1.26 -10.51 1.69
C VAL A 62 0.48 -11.74 1.23
N ARG A 63 -0.48 -12.19 2.02
CA ARG A 63 -1.18 -13.45 1.75
C ARG A 63 -2.55 -13.18 1.17
N MET A 64 -2.71 -13.52 -0.10
CA MET A 64 -3.98 -13.41 -0.81
C MET A 64 -4.11 -14.60 -1.74
N PRO A 65 -5.33 -15.06 -2.03
CA PRO A 65 -5.52 -16.11 -3.02
C PRO A 65 -5.05 -15.65 -4.39
N GLY A 66 -4.52 -16.58 -5.17
CA GLY A 66 -4.04 -16.28 -6.50
C GLY A 66 -2.68 -15.61 -6.44
N ILE A 67 -2.60 -14.37 -6.92
CA ILE A 67 -1.36 -13.61 -6.89
C ILE A 67 -1.20 -13.01 -5.50
N ASP A 68 -0.15 -13.40 -4.79
CA ASP A 68 0.08 -12.84 -3.46
C ASP A 68 0.78 -11.49 -3.56
N GLY A 69 0.98 -10.85 -2.39
CA GLY A 69 1.55 -9.51 -2.36
C GLY A 69 2.97 -9.44 -2.89
N LEU A 70 3.77 -10.46 -2.65
CA LEU A 70 5.15 -10.47 -3.11
C LEU A 70 5.20 -10.58 -4.64
N GLU A 71 4.35 -11.42 -5.21
CA GLU A 71 4.28 -11.56 -6.65
C GLU A 71 3.75 -10.28 -7.29
N LEU A 72 2.77 -9.64 -6.65
CA LEU A 72 2.26 -8.37 -7.13
C LEU A 72 3.39 -7.34 -7.24
N LEU A 73 4.18 -7.22 -6.18
CA LEU A 73 5.28 -6.25 -6.21
C LEU A 73 6.28 -6.59 -7.30
N ARG A 74 6.58 -7.88 -7.48
CA ARG A 74 7.50 -8.31 -8.53
C ARG A 74 6.99 -7.87 -9.90
N ARG A 75 5.69 -8.04 -10.17
CA ARG A 75 5.12 -7.66 -11.45
C ARG A 75 5.11 -6.15 -11.65
N LEU A 76 4.83 -5.40 -10.60
CA LEU A 76 4.85 -3.95 -10.71
C LEU A 76 6.27 -3.44 -11.01
N ARG A 77 7.28 -4.02 -10.36
CA ARG A 77 8.66 -3.63 -10.61
C ARG A 77 9.10 -4.00 -12.02
N ALA A 78 8.63 -5.16 -12.53
CA ALA A 78 8.94 -5.58 -13.88
C ALA A 78 8.37 -4.62 -14.92
N ASN A 79 7.29 -3.91 -14.56
CA ASN A 79 6.68 -2.91 -15.43
C ASN A 79 7.19 -1.51 -15.13
N ALA A 80 8.30 -1.40 -14.43
CA ALA A 80 8.95 -0.13 -14.09
C ALA A 80 8.07 0.75 -13.18
N GLN A 81 7.13 0.16 -12.47
CA GLN A 81 6.34 0.88 -11.49
C GLN A 81 7.03 0.79 -10.14
N LEU A 82 7.56 1.91 -9.69
CA LEU A 82 8.40 1.95 -8.50
C LEU A 82 7.69 2.57 -7.30
N THR A 83 6.37 2.48 -7.27
CA THR A 83 5.59 3.04 -6.16
C THR A 83 6.04 2.43 -4.83
N PRO A 84 6.28 3.26 -3.81
CA PRO A 84 6.65 2.74 -2.49
C PRO A 84 5.58 1.80 -1.97
N THR A 85 6.00 0.65 -1.47
CA THR A 85 5.09 -0.42 -1.07
C THR A 85 5.34 -0.81 0.36
N VAL A 86 4.25 -0.89 1.13
CA VAL A 86 4.27 -1.38 2.50
C VAL A 86 3.47 -2.67 2.54
N PHE A 87 4.09 -3.74 3.01
CA PHE A 87 3.39 -5.00 3.20
C PHE A 87 2.83 -5.09 4.60
N PHE A 88 1.71 -5.78 4.75
CA PHE A 88 1.20 -6.12 6.07
C PHE A 88 0.56 -7.49 6.02
N SER A 89 0.53 -8.17 7.17
CA SER A 89 0.03 -9.52 7.23
C SER A 89 -0.29 -9.92 8.66
N ALA A 90 -1.31 -10.76 8.83
CA ALA A 90 -1.64 -11.31 10.13
C ALA A 90 -0.76 -12.50 10.48
N GLN A 91 -0.26 -13.22 9.49
CA GLN A 91 0.38 -14.51 9.73
C GLN A 91 1.62 -14.75 8.89
N ALA A 92 2.38 -13.71 8.61
CA ALA A 92 3.57 -13.89 7.80
C ALA A 92 4.66 -14.62 8.58
N THR A 93 5.37 -15.49 7.87
CA THR A 93 6.55 -16.13 8.44
C THR A 93 7.73 -15.18 8.38
N GLN A 94 8.76 -15.50 9.14
CA GLN A 94 9.98 -14.70 9.09
C GLN A 94 10.61 -14.71 7.71
N GLU A 95 10.52 -15.84 7.02
CA GLU A 95 11.06 -15.96 5.67
C GLU A 95 10.31 -15.03 4.71
N GLU A 96 8.99 -14.98 4.83
CA GLU A 96 8.20 -14.07 4.00
C GLU A 96 8.56 -12.61 4.27
N GLU A 97 8.77 -12.29 5.54
CA GLU A 97 9.14 -10.93 5.90
C GLU A 97 10.49 -10.55 5.29
N GLU A 98 11.45 -11.46 5.33
CA GLU A 98 12.76 -11.21 4.74
C GLU A 98 12.67 -11.05 3.23
N ARG A 99 11.84 -11.88 2.59
CA ARG A 99 11.64 -11.76 1.14
C ARG A 99 11.01 -10.43 0.79
N ALA A 100 10.06 -9.96 1.60
CA ALA A 100 9.43 -8.67 1.36
C ALA A 100 10.46 -7.55 1.45
N ARG A 101 11.33 -7.60 2.44
CA ARG A 101 12.35 -6.57 2.59
C ARG A 101 13.33 -6.59 1.42
N ARG A 102 13.72 -7.78 0.98
CA ARG A 102 14.65 -7.89 -0.15
C ARG A 102 14.03 -7.44 -1.45
N SER A 103 12.70 -7.49 -1.55
CA SER A 103 12.02 -7.07 -2.76
C SER A 103 11.94 -5.56 -2.90
N GLY A 104 12.39 -4.81 -1.89
CA GLY A 104 12.39 -3.36 -1.95
C GLY A 104 11.22 -2.68 -1.27
N ALA A 105 10.47 -3.42 -0.44
CA ALA A 105 9.37 -2.82 0.31
C ALA A 105 9.93 -1.80 1.31
N VAL A 106 9.15 -0.74 1.53
CA VAL A 106 9.53 0.28 2.49
C VAL A 106 9.45 -0.27 3.91
N ALA A 107 8.45 -1.10 4.18
CA ALA A 107 8.24 -1.64 5.50
C ALA A 107 7.37 -2.88 5.44
N PHE A 108 7.43 -3.66 6.50
CA PHE A 108 6.58 -4.83 6.69
C PHE A 108 5.93 -4.71 8.06
N LEU A 109 4.61 -4.70 8.10
CA LEU A 109 3.86 -4.52 9.33
C LEU A 109 3.04 -5.76 9.63
N ARG A 110 2.88 -6.07 10.91
CA ARG A 110 2.04 -7.18 11.34
C ARG A 110 0.71 -6.66 11.83
N LYS A 111 -0.36 -7.28 11.37
CA LYS A 111 -1.70 -6.92 11.81
C LYS A 111 -1.92 -7.39 13.24
N PRO A 112 -2.68 -6.65 14.04
CA PRO A 112 -3.33 -5.38 13.75
C PRO A 112 -2.33 -4.23 13.77
N VAL A 113 -2.52 -3.25 12.88
CA VAL A 113 -1.60 -2.13 12.76
C VAL A 113 -2.25 -0.91 13.40
N SER A 114 -1.52 -0.25 14.31
CA SER A 114 -2.04 0.94 14.96
C SER A 114 -2.02 2.13 14.00
N LYS A 115 -2.87 3.10 14.27
CA LYS A 115 -2.93 4.31 13.46
C LYS A 115 -1.59 5.03 13.45
N ASP A 116 -0.94 5.13 14.60
CA ASP A 116 0.33 5.85 14.70
C ASP A 116 1.43 5.19 13.88
N VAL A 117 1.52 3.86 13.95
CA VAL A 117 2.52 3.13 13.20
C VAL A 117 2.26 3.26 11.71
N LEU A 118 1.00 3.12 11.29
CA LEU A 118 0.64 3.22 9.89
C LEU A 118 0.96 4.61 9.36
N LEU A 119 0.61 5.65 10.10
CA LEU A 119 0.90 7.02 9.68
C LEU A 119 2.40 7.24 9.49
N ARG A 120 3.20 6.76 10.45
CA ARG A 120 4.65 6.91 10.37
C ARG A 120 5.21 6.22 9.14
N VAL A 121 4.76 5.00 8.88
CA VAL A 121 5.27 4.23 7.76
C VAL A 121 4.85 4.85 6.43
N ILE A 122 3.63 5.35 6.34
CA ILE A 122 3.18 6.00 5.12
C ILE A 122 4.00 7.27 4.87
N HIS A 123 4.27 8.04 5.90
CA HIS A 123 5.12 9.23 5.74
C HIS A 123 6.51 8.86 5.24
N MET A 124 7.05 7.76 5.72
CA MET A 124 8.33 7.27 5.21
C MET A 124 8.20 6.92 3.72
N ALA A 125 7.12 6.26 3.35
CA ALA A 125 6.91 5.86 1.97
C ALA A 125 6.75 7.06 1.06
N LEU A 126 6.13 8.12 1.55
CA LEU A 126 5.92 9.34 0.77
C LEU A 126 7.17 10.20 0.69
N GLY A 127 8.21 9.84 1.42
CA GLY A 127 9.44 10.63 1.41
C GLY A 127 9.40 11.88 2.27
N THR A 128 8.39 12.02 3.11
CA THR A 128 8.34 13.16 4.01
C THR A 128 9.21 12.90 5.22
N THR A 129 9.84 13.94 5.74
CA THR A 129 10.79 13.78 6.83
C THR A 129 10.25 14.25 8.16
N SER A 130 9.10 14.75 8.20
CA SER A 130 8.55 15.27 9.45
C SER A 130 7.72 14.25 10.18
#